data_0634e00d61288a1f93b5ab6d2576f373
#
_entry.id   0634e00d61288a1f93b5ab6d2576f373
#
_cell.length_a   1.000
_cell.length_b   1.000
_cell.length_c   1.000
_cell.angle_alpha   90.00
_cell.angle_beta   90.00
_cell.angle_gamma   90.00
#
_symmetry.space_group_name_H-M   'P 1'
#
loop_
_entity.id
_entity.type
_entity.pdbx_description
1 polymer ?
#
loop_
_entity_poly.entity_id
_entity_poly.type
_entity_poly.pdbx_seq_one_letter_code
_entity_poly.pdbx_strand_id
1 'polypeptide(L)'
;MLMTAGILMNKIFTVNSLKKLIDDKNIKVYKEAVKATSVDSNNKTNSEILQELYKYMFRNHRNEFFFKNTIVNKILLGRHSINTSTAIRELPIDNNILDLVVINGVGQVYEIKTGLDNLTRLNEQLDSYYRVFSYCNVVTEQSHVDQLKIKLKDTPTGLIVLNKRGSLHVERKAVEYKDNLNKKSMFDVLRKYEFEEIIQQNFGKLPNVPQSKYYDECFNTFNEL
;
A
#
# COMPACT_ATOMS: atom_id res chain seq x y z
N MET A 1 -14.23 12.95 25.62
CA MET A 1 -14.47 13.32 24.23
C MET A 1 -14.89 12.06 23.47
N LEU A 2 -16.11 11.99 22.96
CA LEU A 2 -16.58 10.84 22.17
C LEU A 2 -15.83 10.81 20.84
N MET A 3 -15.23 9.67 20.50
CA MET A 3 -14.57 9.50 19.20
C MET A 3 -15.62 9.48 18.09
N THR A 4 -15.33 10.14 16.96
CA THR A 4 -16.22 10.08 15.79
C THR A 4 -16.22 8.67 15.20
N ALA A 5 -17.30 8.29 14.51
CA ALA A 5 -17.40 6.98 13.84
C ALA A 5 -16.21 6.72 12.89
N GLY A 6 -15.75 7.76 12.17
CA GLY A 6 -14.58 7.66 11.28
C GLY A 6 -13.29 7.27 12.00
N ILE A 7 -12.99 7.90 13.15
CA ILE A 7 -11.82 7.56 13.97
C ILE A 7 -11.91 6.12 14.48
N LEU A 8 -13.12 5.68 14.88
CA LEU A 8 -13.34 4.31 15.34
C LEU A 8 -13.13 3.29 14.21
N MET A 9 -13.57 3.61 12.97
CA MET A 9 -13.34 2.74 11.81
C MET A 9 -11.83 2.57 11.53
N ASN A 10 -11.04 3.64 11.62
CA ASN A 10 -9.57 3.55 11.45
C ASN A 10 -8.91 2.65 12.50
N LYS A 11 -9.45 2.60 13.72
CA LYS A 11 -8.90 1.79 14.82
C LYS A 11 -9.33 0.32 14.75
N ILE A 12 -10.55 0.03 14.29
CA ILE A 12 -11.07 -1.34 14.25
C ILE A 12 -10.38 -2.17 13.20
N PHE A 13 -10.24 -1.65 11.98
CA PHE A 13 -9.65 -2.37 10.86
C PHE A 13 -8.11 -2.35 10.91
N THR A 14 -7.54 -2.66 12.08
CA THR A 14 -6.11 -2.89 12.27
C THR A 14 -5.86 -4.35 12.63
N VAL A 15 -4.67 -4.86 12.25
CA VAL A 15 -4.26 -6.24 12.57
C VAL A 15 -4.38 -6.53 14.08
N ASN A 16 -3.95 -5.56 14.91
CA ASN A 16 -4.02 -5.72 16.37
C ASN A 16 -5.46 -5.83 16.89
N SER A 17 -6.37 -4.98 16.39
CA SER A 17 -7.78 -5.04 16.79
C SER A 17 -8.45 -6.33 16.34
N LEU A 18 -8.18 -6.77 15.10
CA LEU A 18 -8.74 -8.02 14.57
C LEU A 18 -8.20 -9.24 15.33
N LYS A 19 -6.91 -9.31 15.66
CA LYS A 19 -6.34 -10.37 16.50
C LYS A 19 -7.02 -10.43 17.86
N LYS A 20 -7.21 -9.30 18.53
CA LYS A 20 -7.91 -9.24 19.82
C LYS A 20 -9.35 -9.72 19.73
N LEU A 21 -10.05 -9.45 18.63
CA LEU A 21 -11.42 -9.96 18.41
C LEU A 21 -11.45 -11.48 18.21
N ILE A 22 -10.46 -12.04 17.51
CA ILE A 22 -10.32 -13.50 17.32
C ILE A 22 -10.04 -14.18 18.66
N ASP A 23 -9.24 -13.56 19.53
CA ASP A 23 -8.91 -14.06 20.87
C ASP A 23 -10.04 -13.85 21.89
N ASP A 24 -11.25 -13.51 21.46
CA ASP A 24 -12.44 -13.21 22.29
C ASP A 24 -12.20 -12.15 23.38
N LYS A 25 -11.21 -11.28 23.18
CA LYS A 25 -10.94 -10.17 24.11
C LYS A 25 -11.95 -9.06 23.92
N ASN A 26 -12.50 -8.60 25.05
CA ASN A 26 -13.41 -7.46 25.08
C ASN A 26 -12.69 -6.18 24.62
N ILE A 27 -13.00 -5.72 23.40
CA ILE A 27 -12.37 -4.51 22.83
C ILE A 27 -13.34 -3.34 22.96
N LYS A 28 -12.97 -2.39 23.81
CA LYS A 28 -13.73 -1.14 24.03
C LYS A 28 -14.01 -0.43 22.70
N VAL A 29 -12.99 -0.29 21.83
CA VAL A 29 -13.11 0.36 20.49
C VAL A 29 -14.16 -0.32 19.62
N TYR A 30 -14.27 -1.64 19.64
CA TYR A 30 -15.27 -2.39 18.88
C TYR A 30 -16.69 -2.06 19.36
N LYS A 31 -16.93 -2.09 20.66
CA LYS A 31 -18.24 -1.73 21.24
C LYS A 31 -18.63 -0.28 20.95
N GLU A 32 -17.67 0.63 21.07
CA GLU A 32 -17.88 2.05 20.76
C GLU A 32 -18.23 2.24 19.27
N ALA A 33 -17.60 1.49 18.37
CA ALA A 33 -17.88 1.57 16.94
C ALA A 33 -19.26 1.03 16.59
N VAL A 34 -19.65 -0.12 17.11
CA VAL A 34 -21.01 -0.67 16.94
C VAL A 34 -22.04 0.36 17.39
N LYS A 35 -21.84 0.97 18.57
CA LYS A 35 -22.73 2.02 19.10
C LYS A 35 -22.74 3.27 18.22
N ALA A 36 -21.59 3.76 17.77
CA ALA A 36 -21.46 4.99 16.99
C ALA A 36 -22.00 4.87 15.56
N THR A 37 -22.03 3.66 15.00
CA THR A 37 -22.53 3.38 13.66
C THR A 37 -23.99 2.89 13.65
N SER A 38 -24.57 2.66 14.82
CA SER A 38 -25.92 2.07 15.00
C SER A 38 -26.09 0.73 14.26
N VAL A 39 -24.98 -0.03 14.12
CA VAL A 39 -25.01 -1.38 13.56
C VAL A 39 -25.73 -2.30 14.53
N ASP A 40 -26.77 -3.00 14.05
CA ASP A 40 -27.45 -4.01 14.86
C ASP A 40 -26.51 -5.19 15.15
N SER A 41 -26.25 -5.42 16.42
CA SER A 41 -25.38 -6.50 16.92
C SER A 41 -26.15 -7.67 17.56
N ASN A 42 -27.48 -7.59 17.61
CA ASN A 42 -28.29 -8.64 18.24
C ASN A 42 -28.22 -9.94 17.41
N ASN A 43 -27.94 -11.04 18.06
CA ASN A 43 -27.87 -12.38 17.45
C ASN A 43 -26.92 -12.51 16.26
N LYS A 44 -25.90 -11.62 16.17
CA LYS A 44 -24.88 -11.63 15.12
C LYS A 44 -23.52 -12.06 15.66
N THR A 45 -22.79 -12.80 14.86
CA THR A 45 -21.38 -13.11 15.09
C THR A 45 -20.49 -11.88 14.90
N ASN A 46 -19.27 -11.88 15.46
CA ASN A 46 -18.28 -10.82 15.23
C ASN A 46 -17.98 -10.63 13.74
N SER A 47 -18.00 -11.70 12.94
CA SER A 47 -17.80 -11.64 11.48
C SER A 47 -18.90 -10.84 10.79
N GLU A 48 -20.17 -11.11 11.12
CA GLU A 48 -21.32 -10.39 10.55
C GLU A 48 -21.31 -8.91 10.95
N ILE A 49 -21.00 -8.62 12.21
CA ILE A 49 -20.88 -7.23 12.68
C ILE A 49 -19.74 -6.49 11.98
N LEU A 50 -18.57 -7.13 11.81
CA LEU A 50 -17.45 -6.55 11.07
C LEU A 50 -17.82 -6.28 9.59
N GLN A 51 -18.60 -7.16 8.95
CA GLN A 51 -19.09 -6.92 7.60
C GLN A 51 -20.02 -5.68 7.53
N GLU A 52 -20.91 -5.51 8.52
CA GLU A 52 -21.78 -4.33 8.58
C GLU A 52 -20.96 -3.04 8.85
N LEU A 53 -19.96 -3.10 9.74
CA LEU A 53 -19.06 -1.98 9.98
C LEU A 53 -18.23 -1.64 8.73
N TYR A 54 -17.82 -2.64 7.93
CA TYR A 54 -17.14 -2.43 6.66
C TYR A 54 -18.08 -1.79 5.63
N LYS A 55 -19.34 -2.21 5.55
CA LYS A 55 -20.38 -1.56 4.70
C LYS A 55 -20.62 -0.12 5.12
N TYR A 56 -20.65 0.15 6.43
CA TYR A 56 -20.75 1.51 6.96
C TYR A 56 -19.55 2.37 6.53
N MET A 57 -18.34 1.84 6.67
CA MET A 57 -17.10 2.51 6.24
C MET A 57 -17.14 2.81 4.73
N PHE A 58 -17.58 1.87 3.90
CA PHE A 58 -17.73 2.05 2.47
C PHE A 58 -18.63 3.24 2.11
N ARG A 59 -19.73 3.40 2.85
CA ARG A 59 -20.73 4.45 2.57
C ARG A 59 -20.36 5.82 3.12
N ASN A 60 -19.69 5.85 4.27
CA ASN A 60 -19.59 7.07 5.09
C ASN A 60 -18.13 7.51 5.37
N HIS A 61 -17.15 6.61 5.26
CA HIS A 61 -15.77 6.92 5.66
C HIS A 61 -14.77 6.03 4.94
N ARG A 62 -14.46 6.37 3.71
CA ARG A 62 -13.47 5.64 2.91
C ARG A 62 -12.07 6.07 3.30
N ASN A 63 -11.50 5.35 4.24
CA ASN A 63 -10.13 5.55 4.68
C ASN A 63 -9.12 4.79 3.80
N GLU A 64 -7.85 4.99 4.06
CA GLU A 64 -6.75 4.33 3.37
C GLU A 64 -6.86 2.78 3.39
N PHE A 65 -7.29 2.19 4.54
CA PHE A 65 -7.53 0.75 4.63
C PHE A 65 -8.56 0.28 3.59
N PHE A 66 -9.65 1.03 3.39
CA PHE A 66 -10.66 0.70 2.39
C PHE A 66 -10.07 0.73 0.97
N PHE A 67 -9.26 1.74 0.65
CA PHE A 67 -8.56 1.82 -0.64
C PHE A 67 -7.60 0.65 -0.83
N LYS A 68 -6.70 0.38 0.13
CA LYS A 68 -5.75 -0.74 0.09
C LYS A 68 -6.48 -2.07 -0.12
N ASN A 69 -7.53 -2.33 0.66
CA ASN A 69 -8.33 -3.54 0.52
C ASN A 69 -9.02 -3.65 -0.86
N THR A 70 -9.53 -2.55 -1.38
CA THR A 70 -10.16 -2.53 -2.71
C THR A 70 -9.14 -2.80 -3.82
N ILE A 71 -7.93 -2.23 -3.74
CA ILE A 71 -6.85 -2.48 -4.71
C ILE A 71 -6.45 -3.95 -4.67
N VAL A 72 -6.19 -4.50 -3.48
CA VAL A 72 -5.85 -5.92 -3.31
C VAL A 72 -6.93 -6.82 -3.91
N ASN A 73 -8.19 -6.61 -3.55
CA ASN A 73 -9.29 -7.46 -4.05
C ASN A 73 -9.51 -7.34 -5.56
N LYS A 74 -9.43 -6.14 -6.13
CA LYS A 74 -9.78 -5.92 -7.55
C LYS A 74 -8.60 -6.04 -8.51
N ILE A 75 -7.40 -5.74 -8.06
CA ILE A 75 -6.19 -5.81 -8.89
C ILE A 75 -5.47 -7.15 -8.66
N LEU A 76 -5.09 -7.44 -7.41
CA LEU A 76 -4.34 -8.66 -7.11
C LEU A 76 -5.22 -9.91 -7.29
N LEU A 77 -6.38 -9.97 -6.61
CA LEU A 77 -7.23 -11.16 -6.63
C LEU A 77 -8.15 -11.23 -7.85
N GLY A 78 -8.53 -10.07 -8.42
CA GLY A 78 -9.47 -9.99 -9.54
C GLY A 78 -8.84 -10.05 -10.92
N ARG A 79 -7.56 -9.69 -11.08
CA ARG A 79 -6.84 -9.67 -12.37
C ARG A 79 -5.65 -10.62 -12.43
N HIS A 80 -5.08 -10.96 -11.28
CA HIS A 80 -3.88 -11.78 -11.16
C HIS A 80 -4.16 -13.02 -10.31
N SER A 81 -3.32 -14.03 -10.43
CA SER A 81 -3.33 -15.18 -9.54
C SER A 81 -2.48 -14.88 -8.30
N ILE A 82 -2.96 -15.26 -7.13
CA ILE A 82 -2.17 -15.22 -5.87
C ILE A 82 -0.91 -16.09 -5.94
N ASN A 83 -0.88 -17.07 -6.84
CA ASN A 83 0.27 -17.93 -7.03
C ASN A 83 1.39 -17.28 -7.86
N THR A 84 1.09 -16.20 -8.60
CA THR A 84 2.02 -15.51 -9.50
C THR A 84 2.23 -14.05 -9.14
N SER A 85 1.60 -13.57 -8.07
CA SER A 85 1.64 -12.16 -7.71
C SER A 85 1.83 -11.98 -6.21
N THR A 86 2.58 -10.95 -5.85
CA THR A 86 2.81 -10.55 -4.45
C THR A 86 2.37 -9.11 -4.25
N ALA A 87 1.78 -8.81 -3.10
CA ALA A 87 1.48 -7.45 -2.68
C ALA A 87 2.28 -7.11 -1.42
N ILE A 88 3.03 -6.01 -1.46
CA ILE A 88 3.81 -5.49 -0.33
C ILE A 88 3.20 -4.15 0.07
N ARG A 89 2.94 -3.97 1.35
CA ARG A 89 2.40 -2.74 1.92
C ARG A 89 3.46 -2.02 2.72
N GLU A 90 3.38 -0.69 2.70
CA GLU A 90 4.18 0.16 3.59
C GLU A 90 5.69 -0.11 3.43
N LEU A 91 6.14 -0.21 2.15
CA LEU A 91 7.55 -0.41 1.84
C LEU A 91 8.31 0.91 1.94
N PRO A 92 9.31 1.03 2.84
CA PRO A 92 10.16 2.21 2.89
C PRO A 92 11.03 2.32 1.64
N ILE A 93 11.06 3.50 1.03
CA ILE A 93 11.97 3.84 -0.08
C ILE A 93 12.55 5.21 0.20
N ASP A 94 13.84 5.29 0.41
CA ASP A 94 14.53 6.51 0.84
C ASP A 94 13.84 7.12 2.10
N ASN A 95 13.37 8.35 2.02
CA ASN A 95 12.67 9.04 3.12
C ASN A 95 11.14 8.91 3.05
N ASN A 96 10.60 8.12 2.14
CA ASN A 96 9.18 7.95 1.93
C ASN A 96 8.76 6.49 2.18
N ILE A 97 7.48 6.29 2.45
CA ILE A 97 6.87 4.97 2.59
C ILE A 97 5.79 4.87 1.53
N LEU A 98 5.93 3.93 0.60
CA LEU A 98 4.88 3.68 -0.38
C LEU A 98 3.73 2.88 0.26
N ASP A 99 2.49 3.17 -0.16
CA ASP A 99 1.30 2.52 0.40
C ASP A 99 1.17 1.06 0.00
N LEU A 100 1.31 0.77 -1.28
CA LEU A 100 1.14 -0.58 -1.81
C LEU A 100 1.92 -0.75 -3.13
N VAL A 101 2.63 -1.85 -3.26
CA VAL A 101 3.14 -2.33 -4.55
C VAL A 101 2.59 -3.72 -4.83
N VAL A 102 2.17 -3.96 -6.07
CA VAL A 102 1.80 -5.27 -6.59
C VAL A 102 2.84 -5.70 -7.60
N ILE A 103 3.42 -6.87 -7.40
CA ILE A 103 4.46 -7.46 -8.25
C ILE A 103 3.88 -8.68 -8.94
N ASN A 104 3.90 -8.64 -10.27
CA ASN A 104 3.56 -9.76 -11.15
C ASN A 104 4.43 -9.66 -12.42
N GLY A 105 5.65 -10.16 -12.32
CA GLY A 105 6.71 -9.93 -13.31
C GLY A 105 7.25 -8.50 -13.29
N VAL A 106 6.37 -7.52 -13.11
CA VAL A 106 6.72 -6.09 -12.98
C VAL A 106 6.10 -5.52 -11.71
N GLY A 107 6.86 -4.70 -10.98
CA GLY A 107 6.36 -3.97 -9.81
C GLY A 107 5.54 -2.74 -10.21
N GLN A 108 4.30 -2.66 -9.75
CA GLN A 108 3.43 -1.51 -9.93
C GLN A 108 3.07 -0.89 -8.58
N VAL A 109 3.49 0.35 -8.37
CA VAL A 109 3.19 1.13 -7.16
C VAL A 109 1.79 1.72 -7.25
N TYR A 110 1.10 1.73 -6.12
CA TYR A 110 -0.20 2.39 -5.90
C TYR A 110 -0.09 3.29 -4.68
N GLU A 111 0.08 4.59 -4.91
CA GLU A 111 0.02 5.63 -3.88
C GLU A 111 -1.42 6.07 -3.68
N ILE A 112 -1.92 6.06 -2.46
CA ILE A 112 -3.31 6.34 -2.14
C ILE A 112 -3.46 7.78 -1.65
N LYS A 113 -4.37 8.51 -2.28
CA LYS A 113 -4.76 9.88 -1.87
C LYS A 113 -6.27 9.92 -1.69
N THR A 114 -6.71 9.84 -0.45
CA THR A 114 -8.12 10.01 -0.07
C THR A 114 -8.53 11.48 -0.16
N GLY A 115 -9.83 11.78 -0.09
CA GLY A 115 -10.33 13.16 -0.14
C GLY A 115 -9.87 14.07 1.01
N LEU A 116 -9.25 13.51 2.04
CA LEU A 116 -8.72 14.24 3.20
C LEU A 116 -7.21 14.51 3.11
N ASP A 117 -6.53 13.90 2.13
CA ASP A 117 -5.08 13.97 2.04
C ASP A 117 -4.62 15.24 1.33
N ASN A 118 -3.44 15.71 1.76
CA ASN A 118 -2.75 16.81 1.12
C ASN A 118 -1.82 16.26 0.01
N LEU A 119 -1.82 16.91 -1.13
CA LEU A 119 -1.01 16.52 -2.30
C LEU A 119 0.37 17.19 -2.35
N THR A 120 0.80 17.94 -1.33
CA THR A 120 2.07 18.69 -1.35
C THR A 120 3.29 17.79 -1.50
N ARG A 121 3.29 16.63 -0.81
CA ARG A 121 4.42 15.69 -0.83
C ARG A 121 4.38 14.70 -1.98
N LEU A 122 3.33 14.70 -2.81
CA LEU A 122 3.13 13.66 -3.82
C LEU A 122 4.28 13.56 -4.82
N ASN A 123 4.84 14.69 -5.28
CA ASN A 123 5.97 14.66 -6.23
C ASN A 123 7.21 14.02 -5.59
N GLU A 124 7.56 14.41 -4.37
CA GLU A 124 8.67 13.82 -3.61
C GLU A 124 8.50 12.32 -3.39
N GLN A 125 7.28 11.88 -3.08
CA GLN A 125 6.94 10.46 -2.94
C GLN A 125 7.15 9.70 -4.26
N LEU A 126 6.58 10.21 -5.36
CA LEU A 126 6.71 9.59 -6.67
C LEU A 126 8.18 9.54 -7.15
N ASP A 127 8.96 10.60 -6.92
CA ASP A 127 10.38 10.65 -7.26
C ASP A 127 11.17 9.55 -6.53
N SER A 128 10.89 9.31 -5.25
CA SER A 128 11.48 8.21 -4.49
C SER A 128 11.06 6.85 -5.07
N TYR A 129 9.78 6.68 -5.39
CA TYR A 129 9.27 5.39 -5.88
C TYR A 129 9.83 5.04 -7.26
N TYR A 130 10.03 6.02 -8.15
CA TYR A 130 10.66 5.80 -9.46
C TYR A 130 12.15 5.43 -9.39
N ARG A 131 12.80 5.57 -8.23
CA ARG A 131 14.14 5.04 -8.05
C ARG A 131 14.17 3.50 -7.93
N VAL A 132 13.04 2.89 -7.63
CA VAL A 132 12.94 1.42 -7.41
C VAL A 132 12.00 0.76 -8.42
N PHE A 133 10.93 1.43 -8.82
CA PHE A 133 9.86 0.87 -9.66
C PHE A 133 9.63 1.71 -10.91
N SER A 134 9.43 1.04 -12.04
CA SER A 134 9.19 1.70 -13.34
C SER A 134 7.72 2.09 -13.58
N TYR A 135 6.79 1.64 -12.75
CA TYR A 135 5.36 1.98 -12.87
C TYR A 135 4.80 2.49 -11.55
N CYS A 136 4.32 3.74 -11.54
CA CYS A 136 3.64 4.32 -10.40
C CYS A 136 2.22 4.76 -10.79
N ASN A 137 1.28 4.53 -9.90
CA ASN A 137 -0.10 4.95 -10.03
C ASN A 137 -0.53 5.72 -8.78
N VAL A 138 -1.29 6.79 -8.95
CA VAL A 138 -2.02 7.45 -7.86
C VAL A 138 -3.45 6.92 -7.88
N VAL A 139 -3.92 6.43 -6.74
CA VAL A 139 -5.31 5.99 -6.56
C VAL A 139 -6.03 6.99 -5.68
N THR A 140 -7.12 7.53 -6.17
CA THR A 140 -7.86 8.60 -5.49
C THR A 140 -9.37 8.43 -5.64
N GLU A 141 -10.12 9.37 -5.10
CA GLU A 141 -11.55 9.53 -5.32
C GLU A 141 -11.86 10.80 -6.15
N GLN A 142 -13.12 10.97 -6.57
CA GLN A 142 -13.52 12.01 -7.52
C GLN A 142 -13.12 13.42 -7.10
N SER A 143 -13.06 13.71 -5.80
CA SER A 143 -12.74 15.05 -5.26
C SER A 143 -11.35 15.57 -5.65
N HIS A 144 -10.35 14.71 -5.86
CA HIS A 144 -8.98 15.10 -6.19
C HIS A 144 -8.62 14.95 -7.67
N VAL A 145 -9.52 14.43 -8.50
CA VAL A 145 -9.21 14.07 -9.91
C VAL A 145 -8.68 15.25 -10.69
N ASP A 146 -9.39 16.39 -10.67
CA ASP A 146 -9.00 17.55 -11.49
C ASP A 146 -7.64 18.15 -11.05
N GLN A 147 -7.41 18.23 -9.74
CA GLN A 147 -6.13 18.68 -9.21
C GLN A 147 -4.98 17.71 -9.58
N LEU A 148 -5.24 16.39 -9.50
CA LEU A 148 -4.25 15.38 -9.86
C LEU A 148 -3.99 15.33 -11.37
N LYS A 149 -4.99 15.55 -12.21
CA LYS A 149 -4.78 15.66 -13.68
C LYS A 149 -3.79 16.77 -14.01
N ILE A 150 -3.93 17.93 -13.36
CA ILE A 150 -3.01 19.06 -13.54
C ILE A 150 -1.62 18.69 -13.01
N LYS A 151 -1.56 18.20 -11.77
CA LYS A 151 -0.28 17.94 -11.08
C LYS A 151 0.55 16.85 -11.76
N LEU A 152 -0.12 15.84 -12.33
CA LEU A 152 0.54 14.70 -12.96
C LEU A 152 0.70 14.85 -14.49
N LYS A 153 0.29 15.97 -15.11
CA LYS A 153 0.17 16.15 -16.56
C LYS A 153 1.41 15.68 -17.33
N ASP A 154 2.57 16.11 -16.91
CA ASP A 154 3.85 15.86 -17.61
C ASP A 154 4.67 14.76 -16.91
N THR A 155 4.00 13.82 -16.23
CA THR A 155 4.63 12.69 -15.55
C THR A 155 4.19 11.35 -16.16
N PRO A 156 4.99 10.28 -16.03
CA PRO A 156 4.61 8.93 -16.47
C PRO A 156 3.58 8.25 -15.53
N THR A 157 3.17 8.91 -14.44
CA THR A 157 2.34 8.35 -13.37
C THR A 157 0.90 8.14 -13.83
N GLY A 158 0.37 6.94 -13.59
CA GLY A 158 -1.04 6.62 -13.81
C GLY A 158 -1.98 7.30 -12.79
N LEU A 159 -3.24 7.45 -13.17
CA LEU A 159 -4.31 7.95 -12.30
C LEU A 159 -5.48 6.98 -12.32
N ILE A 160 -5.84 6.47 -11.14
CA ILE A 160 -6.94 5.52 -10.95
C ILE A 160 -7.93 6.12 -9.97
N VAL A 161 -9.20 6.08 -10.34
CA VAL A 161 -10.28 6.67 -9.53
C VAL A 161 -11.13 5.57 -8.91
N LEU A 162 -11.24 5.58 -7.59
CA LEU A 162 -12.19 4.76 -6.86
C LEU A 162 -13.55 5.47 -6.80
N ASN A 163 -14.48 5.02 -7.59
CA ASN A 163 -15.79 5.65 -7.67
C ASN A 163 -16.67 5.34 -6.44
N LYS A 164 -17.85 6.01 -6.36
CA LYS A 164 -18.80 5.84 -5.25
C LYS A 164 -19.37 4.42 -5.15
N ARG A 165 -19.34 3.64 -6.24
CA ARG A 165 -19.81 2.25 -6.27
C ARG A 165 -18.74 1.23 -5.88
N GLY A 166 -17.53 1.69 -5.50
CA GLY A 166 -16.41 0.83 -5.13
C GLY A 166 -15.69 0.19 -6.32
N SER A 167 -15.88 0.71 -7.54
CA SER A 167 -15.15 0.25 -8.72
C SER A 167 -13.98 1.16 -9.02
N LEU A 168 -12.87 0.56 -9.46
CA LEU A 168 -11.68 1.27 -9.93
C LEU A 168 -11.83 1.60 -11.41
N HIS A 169 -11.65 2.87 -11.76
CA HIS A 169 -11.61 3.37 -13.12
C HIS A 169 -10.23 3.93 -13.43
N VAL A 170 -9.63 3.48 -14.52
CA VAL A 170 -8.33 4.00 -14.97
C VAL A 170 -8.57 5.26 -15.77
N GLU A 171 -8.31 6.41 -15.16
CA GLU A 171 -8.44 7.72 -15.79
C GLU A 171 -7.23 8.01 -16.71
N ARG A 172 -6.05 7.57 -16.31
CA ARG A 172 -4.80 7.60 -17.08
C ARG A 172 -3.96 6.38 -16.77
N LYS A 173 -3.48 5.69 -17.80
CA LYS A 173 -2.55 4.57 -17.62
C LYS A 173 -1.17 5.08 -17.23
N ALA A 174 -0.49 4.36 -16.33
CA ALA A 174 0.92 4.56 -16.08
C ALA A 174 1.73 4.19 -17.32
N VAL A 175 2.80 4.94 -17.56
CA VAL A 175 3.78 4.65 -18.62
C VAL A 175 5.06 4.15 -17.96
N GLU A 176 5.76 3.22 -18.58
CA GLU A 176 7.04 2.74 -18.08
C GLU A 176 8.05 3.89 -18.04
N TYR A 177 8.71 4.04 -16.89
CA TYR A 177 9.73 5.06 -16.69
C TYR A 177 10.92 4.47 -15.94
N LYS A 178 12.06 4.42 -16.61
CA LYS A 178 13.29 3.79 -16.11
C LYS A 178 14.43 4.76 -15.87
N ASP A 179 14.28 6.03 -16.29
CA ASP A 179 15.38 7.00 -16.28
C ASP A 179 15.84 7.35 -14.84
N ASN A 180 14.97 7.21 -13.85
CA ASN A 180 15.29 7.47 -12.44
C ASN A 180 15.68 6.20 -11.64
N LEU A 181 15.67 5.01 -12.26
CA LEU A 181 16.03 3.78 -11.55
C LEU A 181 17.44 3.89 -10.95
N ASN A 182 17.56 3.56 -9.66
CA ASN A 182 18.78 3.68 -8.90
C ASN A 182 19.11 2.37 -8.19
N LYS A 183 20.23 1.75 -8.53
CA LYS A 183 20.64 0.46 -7.97
C LYS A 183 20.82 0.51 -6.45
N LYS A 184 21.26 1.65 -5.90
CA LYS A 184 21.41 1.77 -4.43
C LYS A 184 20.05 1.76 -3.74
N SER A 185 19.08 2.55 -4.23
CA SER A 185 17.72 2.55 -3.69
C SER A 185 17.05 1.18 -3.87
N MET A 186 17.28 0.47 -4.98
CA MET A 186 16.81 -0.91 -5.17
C MET A 186 17.43 -1.89 -4.16
N PHE A 187 18.72 -1.76 -3.88
CA PHE A 187 19.41 -2.59 -2.89
C PHE A 187 18.92 -2.30 -1.47
N ASP A 188 18.70 -1.03 -1.13
CA ASP A 188 18.31 -0.58 0.20
C ASP A 188 16.89 -1.05 0.61
N VAL A 189 16.00 -1.36 -0.33
CA VAL A 189 14.69 -1.94 -0.03
C VAL A 189 14.73 -3.45 0.23
N LEU A 190 15.83 -4.13 -0.11
CA LEU A 190 15.99 -5.56 0.10
C LEU A 190 16.37 -5.85 1.55
N ARG A 191 15.81 -6.91 2.10
CA ARG A 191 16.26 -7.46 3.39
C ARG A 191 17.58 -8.20 3.21
N LYS A 192 18.31 -8.36 4.30
CA LYS A 192 19.63 -9.02 4.28
C LYS A 192 19.59 -10.36 3.53
N TYR A 193 18.68 -11.23 3.87
CA TYR A 193 18.59 -12.55 3.24
C TYR A 193 18.20 -12.48 1.74
N GLU A 194 17.45 -11.45 1.33
CA GLU A 194 17.05 -11.26 -0.06
C GLU A 194 18.23 -10.83 -0.94
N PHE A 195 19.03 -9.84 -0.50
CA PHE A 195 20.18 -9.46 -1.28
C PHE A 195 21.31 -10.52 -1.23
N GLU A 196 21.47 -11.25 -0.11
CA GLU A 196 22.39 -12.38 -0.01
C GLU A 196 22.01 -13.50 -0.99
N GLU A 197 20.72 -13.82 -1.11
CA GLU A 197 20.23 -14.80 -2.07
C GLU A 197 20.49 -14.38 -3.51
N ILE A 198 20.21 -13.12 -3.86
CA ILE A 198 20.48 -12.56 -5.20
C ILE A 198 21.98 -12.66 -5.52
N ILE A 199 22.86 -12.25 -4.61
CA ILE A 199 24.30 -12.31 -4.80
C ILE A 199 24.75 -13.78 -4.97
N GLN A 200 24.29 -14.66 -4.09
CA GLN A 200 24.67 -16.09 -4.15
C GLN A 200 24.23 -16.75 -5.46
N GLN A 201 23.04 -16.43 -5.95
CA GLN A 201 22.53 -16.99 -7.21
C GLN A 201 23.30 -16.49 -8.44
N ASN A 202 23.74 -15.24 -8.45
CA ASN A 202 24.40 -14.65 -9.62
C ASN A 202 25.93 -14.79 -9.60
N PHE A 203 26.57 -14.77 -8.43
CA PHE A 203 28.02 -14.79 -8.29
C PHE A 203 28.56 -16.07 -7.62
N GLY A 204 27.70 -16.95 -7.12
CA GLY A 204 28.07 -18.23 -6.52
C GLY A 204 28.67 -18.15 -5.12
N LYS A 205 28.94 -16.95 -4.60
CA LYS A 205 29.54 -16.73 -3.27
C LYS A 205 29.15 -15.38 -2.68
N LEU A 206 29.15 -15.30 -1.36
CA LEU A 206 28.98 -14.04 -0.63
C LEU A 206 30.35 -13.42 -0.30
N PRO A 207 30.41 -12.07 -0.14
CA PRO A 207 31.62 -11.38 0.28
C PRO A 207 32.15 -11.90 1.62
N ASN A 208 33.46 -12.18 1.68
CA ASN A 208 34.14 -12.61 2.92
C ASN A 208 34.92 -11.44 3.50
N VAL A 209 34.25 -10.54 4.17
CA VAL A 209 34.78 -9.31 4.74
C VAL A 209 34.27 -9.10 6.17
N PRO A 210 34.91 -8.26 7.01
CA PRO A 210 34.40 -7.91 8.33
C PRO A 210 32.98 -7.36 8.28
N GLN A 211 32.17 -7.62 9.31
CA GLN A 211 30.76 -7.23 9.39
C GLN A 211 30.53 -5.73 9.15
N SER A 212 31.47 -4.88 9.56
CA SER A 212 31.39 -3.42 9.36
C SER A 212 31.47 -2.99 7.88
N LYS A 213 31.98 -3.84 7.00
CA LYS A 213 32.10 -3.58 5.55
C LYS A 213 31.16 -4.46 4.74
N TYR A 214 30.45 -5.39 5.37
CA TYR A 214 29.70 -6.43 4.70
C TYR A 214 28.58 -5.88 3.82
N TYR A 215 27.83 -4.90 4.34
CA TYR A 215 26.75 -4.28 3.60
C TYR A 215 27.23 -3.57 2.34
N ASP A 216 28.29 -2.76 2.46
CA ASP A 216 28.85 -2.01 1.33
C ASP A 216 29.44 -2.95 0.27
N GLU A 217 30.09 -4.04 0.69
CA GLU A 217 30.65 -5.01 -0.24
C GLU A 217 29.56 -5.85 -0.93
N CYS A 218 28.46 -6.17 -0.24
CA CYS A 218 27.30 -6.76 -0.86
C CYS A 218 26.67 -5.80 -1.88
N PHE A 219 26.56 -4.50 -1.58
CA PHE A 219 26.09 -3.53 -2.54
C PHE A 219 27.02 -3.41 -3.75
N ASN A 220 28.35 -3.35 -3.57
CA ASN A 220 29.32 -3.31 -4.66
C ASN A 220 29.13 -4.51 -5.60
N THR A 221 29.00 -5.72 -5.03
CA THR A 221 28.74 -6.95 -5.81
C THR A 221 27.40 -6.89 -6.54
N PHE A 222 26.33 -6.47 -5.85
CA PHE A 222 25.00 -6.29 -6.45
C PHE A 222 25.00 -5.27 -7.59
N ASN A 223 25.81 -4.22 -7.48
CA ASN A 223 25.89 -3.15 -8.48
C ASN A 223 26.50 -3.61 -9.83
N GLU A 224 27.14 -4.78 -9.85
CA GLU A 224 27.64 -5.40 -11.08
C GLU A 224 26.55 -6.07 -11.94
N LEU A 225 25.34 -6.32 -11.33
CA LEU A 225 24.16 -6.80 -12.05
C LEU A 225 23.55 -5.70 -12.94
#